data_879ab0569d2352ac8c65656dac1bb744
#
_entry.id   879ab0569d2352ac8c65656dac1bb744
#
_cell.length_a   1.000
_cell.length_b   1.000
_cell.length_c   1.000
_cell.angle_alpha   90.00
_cell.angle_beta   90.00
_cell.angle_gamma   90.00
#
_symmetry.space_group_name_H-M   'P 1'
#
loop_
_entity.id
_entity.type
_entity.pdbx_description
1 polymer ?
#
loop_
_entity_poly.entity_id
_entity_poly.type
_entity_poly.pdbx_seq_one_letter_code
_entity_poly.pdbx_strand_id
1 'polypeptide(L)'
;EWDDWARKTVPTPMVVGHEFVGEIIEVGENVRDFHIGEIVSGEGHVVCGHCRNCMAGRRHLCNDTAGIGVTRSGAFAEYIALPQTNVWVHKPDINRDVASIFDPFGNATHSALSFPVLGEDVLITGAGPIGIMSAAIVRHAGARHVVITDVNQYRLDLAKKMGVTRAVNVSQEKLDDVQMELGMEEGFDVGLE
;
A
#
# COMPACT_ATOMS: atom_id res chain seq x y z
N GLU A 1 14.80 -0.93 -19.39
CA GLU A 1 14.56 0.29 -20.20
C GLU A 1 13.52 1.15 -19.50
N TRP A 2 13.74 2.47 -19.48
CA TRP A 2 12.76 3.42 -18.96
C TRP A 2 11.65 3.59 -20.01
N ASP A 3 10.41 3.42 -19.58
CA ASP A 3 9.26 3.70 -20.42
C ASP A 3 9.05 5.22 -20.62
N ASP A 4 8.14 5.60 -21.49
CA ASP A 4 7.88 7.00 -21.82
C ASP A 4 7.31 7.79 -20.63
N TRP A 5 6.60 7.14 -19.72
CA TRP A 5 6.10 7.75 -18.51
C TRP A 5 7.25 8.10 -17.57
N ALA A 6 8.12 7.14 -17.29
CA ALA A 6 9.26 7.33 -16.41
C ALA A 6 10.21 8.42 -16.93
N ARG A 7 10.48 8.44 -18.23
CA ARG A 7 11.32 9.48 -18.87
C ARG A 7 10.77 10.89 -18.71
N LYS A 8 9.44 11.05 -18.71
CA LYS A 8 8.76 12.35 -18.59
C LYS A 8 8.58 12.77 -17.13
N THR A 9 8.45 11.81 -16.23
CA THR A 9 8.02 12.06 -14.84
C THR A 9 9.19 12.12 -13.87
N VAL A 10 10.20 11.26 -14.06
CA VAL A 10 11.32 11.14 -13.12
C VAL A 10 12.48 12.02 -13.57
N PRO A 11 12.78 13.12 -12.85
CA PRO A 11 13.94 13.96 -13.18
C PRO A 11 15.25 13.21 -12.93
N THR A 12 16.25 13.41 -13.79
CA THR A 12 17.57 12.80 -13.64
C THR A 12 18.66 13.85 -13.64
N PRO A 13 19.66 13.79 -12.73
CA PRO A 13 19.84 12.75 -11.69
C PRO A 13 18.91 12.97 -10.48
N MET A 14 18.41 11.87 -9.88
CA MET A 14 17.57 11.90 -8.67
C MET A 14 17.79 10.64 -7.82
N VAL A 15 17.67 10.79 -6.50
CA VAL A 15 17.59 9.66 -5.57
C VAL A 15 16.17 9.08 -5.64
N VAL A 16 16.03 7.81 -5.91
CA VAL A 16 14.74 7.09 -6.01
C VAL A 16 14.37 6.40 -4.69
N GLY A 17 13.20 5.72 -4.66
CA GLY A 17 12.74 4.92 -3.52
C GLY A 17 11.89 5.71 -2.51
N HIS A 18 10.89 5.03 -1.92
CA HIS A 18 9.96 5.64 -0.96
C HIS A 18 9.55 4.67 0.17
N GLU A 19 10.02 3.44 0.13
CA GLU A 19 9.81 2.46 1.19
C GLU A 19 11.02 2.47 2.13
N PHE A 20 10.84 2.88 3.38
CA PHE A 20 11.94 3.03 4.33
C PHE A 20 11.48 3.03 5.78
N VAL A 21 12.42 2.74 6.66
CA VAL A 21 12.37 3.03 8.09
C VAL A 21 13.66 3.76 8.47
N GLY A 22 13.56 4.77 9.31
CA GLY A 22 14.68 5.59 9.71
C GLY A 22 14.57 6.07 11.15
N GLU A 23 15.55 6.86 11.55
CA GLU A 23 15.59 7.52 12.86
C GLU A 23 15.65 9.03 12.63
N ILE A 24 14.88 9.79 13.40
CA ILE A 24 14.93 11.24 13.36
C ILE A 24 16.27 11.70 13.93
N ILE A 25 17.07 12.37 13.13
CA ILE A 25 18.37 12.93 13.54
C ILE A 25 18.36 14.45 13.66
N GLU A 26 17.40 15.10 12.99
CA GLU A 26 17.25 16.55 12.99
C GLU A 26 15.79 16.94 12.81
N VAL A 27 15.35 18.01 13.46
CA VAL A 27 14.00 18.57 13.33
C VAL A 27 14.08 20.06 13.00
N GLY A 28 13.23 20.52 12.09
CA GLY A 28 13.15 21.94 11.72
C GLY A 28 12.57 22.80 12.85
N GLU A 29 12.87 24.09 12.87
CA GLU A 29 12.47 25.05 13.93
C GLU A 29 10.95 25.09 14.19
N ASN A 30 10.14 24.85 13.14
CA ASN A 30 8.68 24.92 13.22
C ASN A 30 8.02 23.54 13.40
N VAL A 31 8.80 22.47 13.49
CA VAL A 31 8.30 21.11 13.72
C VAL A 31 7.88 20.97 15.17
N ARG A 32 6.75 20.30 15.40
CA ARG A 32 6.20 20.00 16.74
C ARG A 32 5.91 18.51 16.82
N ASP A 33 5.92 17.99 18.03
CA ASP A 33 5.52 16.61 18.34
C ASP A 33 6.44 15.51 17.76
N PHE A 34 7.67 15.87 17.37
CA PHE A 34 8.69 14.93 16.90
C PHE A 34 9.99 15.13 17.67
N HIS A 35 10.68 14.03 18.01
CA HIS A 35 11.91 14.06 18.81
C HIS A 35 13.04 13.30 18.11
N ILE A 36 14.26 13.79 18.29
CA ILE A 36 15.46 13.10 17.83
C ILE A 36 15.55 11.72 18.50
N GLY A 37 15.85 10.69 17.70
CA GLY A 37 15.93 9.30 18.17
C GLY A 37 14.64 8.49 17.95
N GLU A 38 13.53 9.12 17.55
CA GLU A 38 12.31 8.38 17.24
C GLU A 38 12.46 7.59 15.95
N ILE A 39 11.92 6.36 15.94
CA ILE A 39 11.89 5.49 14.76
C ILE A 39 10.64 5.82 13.95
N VAL A 40 10.85 6.06 12.67
CA VAL A 40 9.81 6.57 11.77
C VAL A 40 9.83 5.87 10.42
N SER A 41 8.68 5.84 9.76
CA SER A 41 8.56 5.70 8.30
C SER A 41 7.78 6.87 7.72
N GLY A 42 7.71 6.94 6.41
CA GLY A 42 7.09 8.07 5.72
C GLY A 42 5.98 7.65 4.79
N GLU A 43 5.06 8.58 4.56
CA GLU A 43 4.06 8.52 3.51
C GLU A 43 4.64 9.17 2.23
N GLY A 44 4.62 8.43 1.11
CA GLY A 44 5.31 8.79 -0.13
C GLY A 44 4.74 10.00 -0.88
N HIS A 45 3.55 10.49 -0.53
CA HIS A 45 2.86 11.55 -1.26
C HIS A 45 2.89 12.88 -0.50
N VAL A 46 3.78 13.79 -0.91
CA VAL A 46 3.82 15.15 -0.39
C VAL A 46 2.78 15.98 -1.12
N VAL A 47 1.72 16.38 -0.40
CA VAL A 47 0.56 17.08 -0.97
C VAL A 47 0.65 18.59 -0.75
N CYS A 48 -0.03 19.38 -1.59
CA CYS A 48 -0.02 20.84 -1.49
C CYS A 48 -0.70 21.39 -0.22
N GLY A 49 -1.60 20.64 0.41
CA GLY A 49 -2.28 21.03 1.64
C GLY A 49 -3.44 22.02 1.49
N HIS A 50 -3.60 22.67 0.35
CA HIS A 50 -4.57 23.78 0.17
C HIS A 50 -5.56 23.62 -0.98
N CYS A 51 -5.40 22.63 -1.87
CA CYS A 51 -6.37 22.39 -2.93
C CYS A 51 -7.70 21.87 -2.34
N ARG A 52 -8.77 21.89 -3.15
CA ARG A 52 -10.11 21.43 -2.76
C ARG A 52 -10.08 20.04 -2.11
N ASN A 53 -9.33 19.10 -2.68
CA ASN A 53 -9.25 17.74 -2.18
C ASN A 53 -8.52 17.69 -0.82
N CYS A 54 -7.41 18.38 -0.67
CA CYS A 54 -6.69 18.48 0.60
C CYS A 54 -7.56 19.10 1.70
N MET A 55 -8.25 20.21 1.40
CA MET A 55 -9.14 20.88 2.33
C MET A 55 -10.38 20.05 2.71
N ALA A 56 -10.78 19.11 1.84
CA ALA A 56 -11.86 18.15 2.12
C ALA A 56 -11.38 16.86 2.83
N GLY A 57 -10.12 16.79 3.29
CA GLY A 57 -9.55 15.60 3.90
C GLY A 57 -9.19 14.47 2.92
N ARG A 58 -9.32 14.71 1.62
CA ARG A 58 -9.02 13.73 0.55
C ARG A 58 -7.62 13.96 0.00
N ARG A 59 -6.61 13.90 0.86
CA ARG A 59 -5.21 14.23 0.52
C ARG A 59 -4.65 13.32 -0.57
N HIS A 60 -5.03 12.05 -0.61
CA HIS A 60 -4.68 11.09 -1.66
C HIS A 60 -5.16 11.49 -3.08
N LEU A 61 -6.12 12.41 -3.18
CA LEU A 61 -6.61 13.00 -4.44
C LEU A 61 -6.06 14.42 -4.68
N CYS A 62 -4.94 14.78 -4.07
CA CYS A 62 -4.33 16.09 -4.28
C CYS A 62 -3.98 16.30 -5.76
N ASN A 63 -4.32 17.48 -6.31
CA ASN A 63 -4.03 17.81 -7.72
C ASN A 63 -2.55 18.16 -7.96
N ASP A 64 -1.80 18.42 -6.90
CA ASP A 64 -0.39 18.81 -6.95
C ASP A 64 0.38 18.00 -5.89
N THR A 65 0.61 16.73 -6.24
CA THR A 65 1.32 15.78 -5.39
C THR A 65 2.76 15.61 -5.86
N ALA A 66 3.71 15.76 -4.97
CA ALA A 66 5.12 15.39 -5.21
C ALA A 66 5.38 14.00 -4.62
N GLY A 67 5.67 13.03 -5.49
CA GLY A 67 6.01 11.65 -5.09
C GLY A 67 7.47 11.56 -4.63
N ILE A 68 7.69 11.11 -3.40
CA ILE A 68 9.03 10.82 -2.86
C ILE A 68 9.63 9.68 -3.68
N GLY A 69 10.86 9.87 -4.19
CA GLY A 69 11.53 8.91 -5.05
C GLY A 69 10.99 8.82 -6.49
N VAL A 70 10.05 9.70 -6.89
CA VAL A 70 9.43 9.75 -8.23
C VAL A 70 9.58 11.14 -8.87
N THR A 71 9.07 12.18 -8.22
CA THR A 71 9.19 13.59 -8.68
C THR A 71 9.97 14.46 -7.70
N ARG A 72 10.33 13.91 -6.56
CA ARG A 72 11.13 14.49 -5.48
C ARG A 72 12.13 13.44 -5.00
N SER A 73 13.33 13.85 -4.58
CA SER A 73 14.37 12.96 -4.03
C SER A 73 13.81 12.03 -2.96
N GLY A 74 14.16 10.75 -3.07
CA GLY A 74 13.65 9.65 -2.30
C GLY A 74 14.59 9.11 -1.23
N ALA A 75 14.34 7.86 -0.83
CA ALA A 75 14.87 7.23 0.36
C ALA A 75 16.06 6.29 0.13
N PHE A 76 16.52 6.07 -1.11
CA PHE A 76 17.74 5.29 -1.37
C PHE A 76 18.98 6.13 -1.09
N ALA A 77 19.07 6.63 0.16
CA ALA A 77 20.08 7.53 0.65
C ALA A 77 20.30 7.30 2.15
N GLU A 78 21.41 7.80 2.68
CA GLU A 78 21.67 7.76 4.13
C GLU A 78 20.73 8.68 4.92
N TYR A 79 20.28 9.78 4.29
CA TYR A 79 19.40 10.77 4.89
C TYR A 79 18.31 11.21 3.92
N ILE A 80 17.14 11.51 4.48
CA ILE A 80 16.01 12.06 3.73
C ILE A 80 15.34 13.18 4.55
N ALA A 81 15.00 14.30 3.89
CA ALA A 81 14.25 15.38 4.50
C ALA A 81 12.77 15.31 4.09
N LEU A 82 11.88 15.23 5.07
CA LEU A 82 10.44 15.07 4.88
C LEU A 82 9.64 16.17 5.59
N PRO A 83 8.50 16.59 5.03
CA PRO A 83 7.53 17.37 5.80
C PRO A 83 7.01 16.57 6.99
N GLN A 84 6.82 17.21 8.15
CA GLN A 84 6.28 16.53 9.34
C GLN A 84 4.93 15.82 9.07
N THR A 85 4.13 16.32 8.12
CA THR A 85 2.84 15.72 7.74
C THR A 85 2.96 14.37 7.01
N ASN A 86 4.17 14.00 6.62
CA ASN A 86 4.49 12.75 5.93
C ASN A 86 5.27 11.78 6.81
N VAL A 87 5.44 12.07 8.10
CA VAL A 87 6.24 11.25 9.02
C VAL A 87 5.32 10.55 10.01
N TRP A 88 5.53 9.25 10.20
CA TRP A 88 4.81 8.40 11.15
C TRP A 88 5.78 7.81 12.15
N VAL A 89 5.59 8.16 13.44
CA VAL A 89 6.37 7.61 14.53
C VAL A 89 5.88 6.21 14.87
N HIS A 90 6.80 5.28 14.98
CA HIS A 90 6.53 3.90 15.38
C HIS A 90 6.68 3.68 16.88
N LYS A 91 6.07 2.60 17.34
CA LYS A 91 6.35 2.10 18.70
C LYS A 91 7.82 1.66 18.79
N PRO A 92 8.48 1.86 19.93
CA PRO A 92 9.93 1.58 20.08
C PRO A 92 10.33 0.12 19.82
N ASP A 93 9.40 -0.82 20.00
CA ASP A 93 9.60 -2.26 19.88
C ASP A 93 9.25 -2.81 18.48
N ILE A 94 8.93 -1.94 17.50
CA ILE A 94 8.61 -2.41 16.17
C ILE A 94 9.81 -3.06 15.49
N ASN A 95 9.55 -4.18 14.81
CA ASN A 95 10.55 -4.76 13.92
C ASN A 95 10.79 -3.81 12.73
N ARG A 96 12.03 -3.39 12.51
CA ARG A 96 12.39 -2.43 11.45
C ARG A 96 12.14 -2.98 10.05
N ASP A 97 12.32 -4.28 9.82
CA ASP A 97 12.02 -4.90 8.52
C ASP A 97 10.52 -4.80 8.21
N VAL A 98 9.65 -4.95 9.22
CA VAL A 98 8.21 -4.74 9.08
C VAL A 98 7.87 -3.27 8.88
N ALA A 99 8.50 -2.37 9.61
CA ALA A 99 8.26 -0.93 9.48
C ALA A 99 8.67 -0.39 8.09
N SER A 100 9.67 -0.98 7.46
CA SER A 100 10.15 -0.56 6.13
C SER A 100 9.13 -0.74 5.00
N ILE A 101 8.13 -1.63 5.18
CA ILE A 101 7.08 -1.89 4.17
C ILE A 101 5.74 -1.21 4.49
N PHE A 102 5.73 -0.21 5.36
CA PHE A 102 4.47 0.45 5.76
C PHE A 102 3.86 1.29 4.65
N ASP A 103 4.62 1.78 3.68
CA ASP A 103 4.07 2.43 2.50
C ASP A 103 3.17 1.48 1.69
N PRO A 104 3.64 0.34 1.17
CA PRO A 104 2.77 -0.62 0.48
C PRO A 104 1.69 -1.22 1.40
N PHE A 105 1.93 -1.36 2.70
CA PHE A 105 0.90 -1.77 3.65
C PHE A 105 -0.20 -0.72 3.81
N GLY A 106 0.15 0.56 3.76
CA GLY A 106 -0.79 1.68 3.71
C GLY A 106 -1.69 1.62 2.46
N ASN A 107 -1.11 1.35 1.29
CA ASN A 107 -1.84 1.16 0.05
C ASN A 107 -2.81 -0.04 0.13
N ALA A 108 -2.34 -1.17 0.66
CA ALA A 108 -3.19 -2.34 0.89
C ALA A 108 -4.36 -2.05 1.84
N THR A 109 -4.09 -1.33 2.93
CA THR A 109 -5.10 -0.95 3.93
C THR A 109 -6.14 0.00 3.34
N HIS A 110 -5.68 1.02 2.60
CA HIS A 110 -6.56 1.98 1.95
C HIS A 110 -7.49 1.29 0.95
N SER A 111 -6.95 0.45 0.07
CA SER A 111 -7.73 -0.30 -0.92
C SER A 111 -8.73 -1.24 -0.24
N ALA A 112 -8.26 -2.06 0.71
CA ALA A 112 -9.06 -3.07 1.38
C ALA A 112 -10.24 -2.50 2.19
N LEU A 113 -10.09 -1.28 2.74
CA LEU A 113 -11.09 -0.64 3.62
C LEU A 113 -11.83 0.53 2.95
N SER A 114 -11.66 0.74 1.65
CA SER A 114 -12.38 1.79 0.90
C SER A 114 -13.87 1.50 0.76
N PHE A 115 -14.27 0.25 0.86
CA PHE A 115 -15.67 -0.21 0.84
C PHE A 115 -15.93 -1.14 2.03
N PRO A 116 -17.19 -1.25 2.49
CA PRO A 116 -17.57 -2.27 3.48
C PRO A 116 -17.27 -3.67 2.95
N VAL A 117 -16.58 -4.49 3.75
CA VAL A 117 -16.22 -5.86 3.37
C VAL A 117 -16.77 -6.91 4.35
N LEU A 118 -17.38 -6.50 5.45
CA LEU A 118 -17.95 -7.38 6.46
C LEU A 118 -19.09 -8.20 5.88
N GLY A 119 -18.92 -9.51 5.81
CA GLY A 119 -19.89 -10.44 5.27
C GLY A 119 -19.90 -10.55 3.74
N GLU A 120 -19.08 -9.76 3.04
CA GLU A 120 -19.03 -9.67 1.58
C GLU A 120 -18.07 -10.70 0.97
N ASP A 121 -18.28 -11.01 -0.31
CA ASP A 121 -17.39 -11.83 -1.14
C ASP A 121 -16.40 -10.92 -1.88
N VAL A 122 -15.12 -11.08 -1.57
CA VAL A 122 -14.06 -10.20 -2.06
C VAL A 122 -13.17 -10.92 -3.07
N LEU A 123 -13.04 -10.33 -4.26
CA LEU A 123 -12.05 -10.71 -5.27
C LEU A 123 -10.84 -9.78 -5.21
N ILE A 124 -9.65 -10.36 -5.18
CA ILE A 124 -8.38 -9.62 -5.29
C ILE A 124 -7.64 -10.10 -6.53
N THR A 125 -7.40 -9.20 -7.48
CA THR A 125 -6.64 -9.51 -8.69
C THR A 125 -5.17 -9.19 -8.50
N GLY A 126 -4.32 -10.21 -8.57
CA GLY A 126 -2.87 -10.12 -8.34
C GLY A 126 -2.46 -10.46 -6.90
N ALA A 127 -1.70 -11.54 -6.76
CA ALA A 127 -1.10 -11.98 -5.50
C ALA A 127 0.32 -11.39 -5.31
N GLY A 128 0.51 -10.11 -5.66
CA GLY A 128 1.69 -9.34 -5.30
C GLY A 128 1.69 -8.98 -3.80
N PRO A 129 2.74 -8.30 -3.30
CA PRO A 129 2.82 -7.92 -1.88
C PRO A 129 1.58 -7.17 -1.39
N ILE A 130 1.10 -6.18 -2.14
CA ILE A 130 -0.10 -5.39 -1.79
C ILE A 130 -1.35 -6.28 -1.78
N GLY A 131 -1.56 -7.11 -2.81
CA GLY A 131 -2.72 -8.01 -2.87
C GLY A 131 -2.76 -9.02 -1.72
N ILE A 132 -1.61 -9.60 -1.35
CA ILE A 132 -1.50 -10.53 -0.21
C ILE A 132 -1.78 -9.82 1.12
N MET A 133 -1.27 -8.60 1.32
CA MET A 133 -1.56 -7.79 2.49
C MET A 133 -3.04 -7.38 2.53
N SER A 134 -3.62 -6.97 1.39
CA SER A 134 -5.06 -6.68 1.29
C SER A 134 -5.92 -7.89 1.65
N ALA A 135 -5.54 -9.09 1.20
CA ALA A 135 -6.23 -10.33 1.52
C ALA A 135 -6.26 -10.59 3.04
N ALA A 136 -5.14 -10.39 3.72
CA ALA A 136 -5.08 -10.51 5.19
C ALA A 136 -5.97 -9.48 5.88
N ILE A 137 -5.99 -8.23 5.39
CA ILE A 137 -6.78 -7.14 5.96
C ILE A 137 -8.28 -7.41 5.78
N VAL A 138 -8.76 -7.72 4.58
CA VAL A 138 -10.20 -7.97 4.34
C VAL A 138 -10.67 -9.22 5.08
N ARG A 139 -9.81 -10.24 5.20
CA ARG A 139 -10.09 -11.42 6.02
C ARG A 139 -10.29 -11.06 7.49
N HIS A 140 -9.38 -10.23 8.03
CA HIS A 140 -9.47 -9.74 9.42
C HIS A 140 -10.71 -8.85 9.63
N ALA A 141 -11.08 -8.05 8.62
CA ALA A 141 -12.26 -7.18 8.65
C ALA A 141 -13.59 -7.93 8.53
N GLY A 142 -13.57 -9.26 8.30
CA GLY A 142 -14.75 -10.11 8.35
C GLY A 142 -15.40 -10.40 7.00
N ALA A 143 -14.67 -10.34 5.90
CA ALA A 143 -15.15 -10.81 4.59
C ALA A 143 -15.60 -12.28 4.67
N ARG A 144 -16.69 -12.62 3.98
CA ARG A 144 -17.24 -13.98 3.92
C ARG A 144 -16.30 -14.92 3.17
N HIS A 145 -16.01 -14.60 1.93
CA HIS A 145 -15.00 -15.27 1.13
C HIS A 145 -13.96 -14.26 0.62
N VAL A 146 -12.71 -14.69 0.63
CA VAL A 146 -11.59 -13.93 0.06
C VAL A 146 -10.95 -14.79 -1.02
N VAL A 147 -11.13 -14.41 -2.27
CA VAL A 147 -10.55 -15.08 -3.43
C VAL A 147 -9.46 -14.19 -4.01
N ILE A 148 -8.25 -14.73 -4.16
CA ILE A 148 -7.12 -14.01 -4.76
C ILE A 148 -6.65 -14.74 -6.01
N THR A 149 -6.32 -13.98 -7.07
CA THR A 149 -5.89 -14.54 -8.34
C THR A 149 -4.46 -14.13 -8.69
N ASP A 150 -3.74 -15.00 -9.37
CA ASP A 150 -2.44 -14.73 -9.99
C ASP A 150 -2.15 -15.83 -11.02
N VAL A 151 -1.07 -15.68 -11.78
CA VAL A 151 -0.50 -16.75 -12.63
C VAL A 151 0.74 -17.37 -11.98
N ASN A 152 1.29 -16.75 -10.95
CA ASN A 152 2.49 -17.20 -10.25
C ASN A 152 2.14 -18.09 -9.05
N GLN A 153 2.49 -19.37 -9.14
CA GLN A 153 2.16 -20.36 -8.11
C GLN A 153 2.79 -20.05 -6.74
N TYR A 154 4.03 -19.57 -6.71
CA TYR A 154 4.70 -19.21 -5.45
C TYR A 154 3.92 -18.12 -4.67
N ARG A 155 3.44 -17.09 -5.38
CA ARG A 155 2.63 -16.02 -4.79
C ARG A 155 1.29 -16.53 -4.27
N LEU A 156 0.64 -17.40 -5.04
CA LEU A 156 -0.62 -18.04 -4.63
C LEU A 156 -0.44 -18.90 -3.38
N ASP A 157 0.69 -19.61 -3.26
CA ASP A 157 0.99 -20.42 -2.09
C ASP A 157 1.29 -19.56 -0.84
N LEU A 158 1.85 -18.36 -1.01
CA LEU A 158 1.95 -17.36 0.07
C LEU A 158 0.57 -16.86 0.49
N ALA A 159 -0.29 -16.52 -0.48
CA ALA A 159 -1.66 -16.07 -0.18
C ALA A 159 -2.46 -17.11 0.61
N LYS A 160 -2.32 -18.41 0.29
CA LYS A 160 -2.93 -19.50 1.07
C LYS A 160 -2.51 -19.48 2.55
N LYS A 161 -1.24 -19.19 2.83
CA LYS A 161 -0.73 -19.09 4.21
C LYS A 161 -1.35 -17.92 4.99
N MET A 162 -1.85 -16.90 4.28
CA MET A 162 -2.55 -15.76 4.88
C MET A 162 -4.04 -16.02 5.13
N GLY A 163 -4.53 -17.23 4.82
CA GLY A 163 -5.88 -17.67 5.14
C GLY A 163 -6.95 -17.20 4.15
N VAL A 164 -6.60 -16.95 2.89
CA VAL A 164 -7.58 -16.72 1.83
C VAL A 164 -8.47 -17.95 1.63
N THR A 165 -9.73 -17.75 1.25
CA THR A 165 -10.66 -18.85 0.98
C THR A 165 -10.21 -19.66 -0.23
N ARG A 166 -9.82 -18.97 -1.31
CA ARG A 166 -9.25 -19.58 -2.52
C ARG A 166 -8.13 -18.72 -3.08
N ALA A 167 -7.08 -19.39 -3.51
CA ALA A 167 -5.99 -18.81 -4.32
C ALA A 167 -6.00 -19.48 -5.68
N VAL A 168 -6.33 -18.72 -6.72
CA VAL A 168 -6.72 -19.22 -8.05
C VAL A 168 -5.64 -18.87 -9.07
N ASN A 169 -5.11 -19.89 -9.73
CA ASN A 169 -4.27 -19.68 -10.92
C ASN A 169 -5.16 -19.54 -12.14
N VAL A 170 -5.39 -18.30 -12.59
CA VAL A 170 -6.30 -18.00 -13.72
C VAL A 170 -5.82 -18.51 -15.07
N SER A 171 -4.59 -19.02 -15.17
CA SER A 171 -4.14 -19.76 -16.37
C SER A 171 -4.59 -21.23 -16.38
N GLN A 172 -5.07 -21.75 -15.26
CA GLN A 172 -5.41 -23.16 -15.08
C GLN A 172 -6.86 -23.40 -14.65
N GLU A 173 -7.48 -22.42 -14.00
CA GLU A 173 -8.81 -22.51 -13.41
C GLU A 173 -9.64 -21.28 -13.73
N LYS A 174 -10.93 -21.41 -13.96
CA LYS A 174 -11.84 -20.29 -14.22
C LYS A 174 -12.45 -19.77 -12.93
N LEU A 175 -12.64 -18.47 -12.83
CA LEU A 175 -13.31 -17.84 -11.68
C LEU A 175 -14.77 -18.29 -11.54
N ASP A 176 -15.48 -18.52 -12.65
CA ASP A 176 -16.87 -19.00 -12.63
C ASP A 176 -16.99 -20.34 -11.91
N ASP A 177 -16.03 -21.26 -12.11
CA ASP A 177 -16.03 -22.57 -11.43
C ASP A 177 -15.80 -22.38 -9.92
N VAL A 178 -14.95 -21.44 -9.51
CA VAL A 178 -14.70 -21.08 -8.11
C VAL A 178 -15.94 -20.47 -7.45
N GLN A 179 -16.64 -19.58 -8.17
CA GLN A 179 -17.91 -19.00 -7.68
C GLN A 179 -18.95 -20.07 -7.44
N MET A 180 -19.13 -21.00 -8.38
CA MET A 180 -20.05 -22.13 -8.21
C MET A 180 -19.67 -23.01 -7.02
N GLU A 181 -18.39 -23.34 -6.85
CA GLU A 181 -17.88 -24.13 -5.71
C GLU A 181 -18.19 -23.45 -4.37
N LEU A 182 -18.07 -22.12 -4.29
CA LEU A 182 -18.29 -21.34 -3.07
C LEU A 182 -19.76 -20.93 -2.87
N GLY A 183 -20.65 -21.29 -3.81
CA GLY A 183 -22.08 -20.96 -3.74
C GLY A 183 -22.38 -19.47 -3.92
N MET A 184 -21.54 -18.76 -4.68
CA MET A 184 -21.70 -17.34 -5.00
C MET A 184 -22.60 -17.19 -6.24
N GLU A 185 -23.91 -17.14 -6.07
CA GLU A 185 -24.86 -17.04 -7.20
C GLU A 185 -24.81 -15.66 -7.87
N GLU A 186 -24.50 -14.60 -7.12
CA GLU A 186 -24.50 -13.21 -7.58
C GLU A 186 -23.10 -12.69 -7.94
N GLY A 187 -22.06 -13.52 -7.77
CA GLY A 187 -20.66 -13.15 -8.02
C GLY A 187 -19.98 -12.52 -6.81
N PHE A 188 -18.99 -11.65 -7.05
CA PHE A 188 -18.26 -10.94 -6.00
C PHE A 188 -18.87 -9.57 -5.73
N ASP A 189 -18.96 -9.20 -4.45
CA ASP A 189 -19.49 -7.91 -3.99
C ASP A 189 -18.43 -6.80 -4.12
N VAL A 190 -17.16 -7.13 -3.85
CA VAL A 190 -16.06 -6.19 -3.86
C VAL A 190 -14.89 -6.74 -4.69
N GLY A 191 -14.38 -5.91 -5.61
CA GLY A 191 -13.17 -6.20 -6.39
C GLY A 191 -12.04 -5.25 -6.01
N LEU A 192 -10.85 -5.79 -5.73
CA LEU A 192 -9.61 -5.05 -5.49
C LEU A 192 -8.60 -5.39 -6.61
N GLU A 193 -8.09 -4.35 -7.30
CA GLU A 193 -7.10 -4.47 -8.36
C GLU A 193 -5.82 -3.72 -8.02
#